data_90f1d114ffa09a20c379fd92b6172849
#
_entry.id   90f1d114ffa09a20c379fd92b6172849
#
_cell.length_a   1.000
_cell.length_b   1.000
_cell.length_c   1.000
_cell.angle_alpha   90.00
_cell.angle_beta   90.00
_cell.angle_gamma   90.00
#
_symmetry.space_group_name_H-M   'P 1'
#
loop_
_entity.id
_entity.type
_entity.pdbx_description
1 polymer ?
#
loop_
_entity_poly.entity_id
_entity_poly.type
_entity_poly.pdbx_seq_one_letter_code
_entity_poly.pdbx_strand_id
1 'polypeptide(L)'
;MQKEKRAIVVGASSGIGFEVAKLLIEQGWIVGVAARRVELLQGIGATAVERIDVTSDDATEALGLLIKKLGGMDIYFHASGIGKQNRDLTEGIELATVQTNGVGFTRMIGEAYRFFARQGYGHIAAITSIAGTKGLGPAPSYSATKAMQNIYLQALEQQAHSRGLNISFTDIRPGFVDTALLSGDFQYPMMLRPEKVAKDIVWAISHHKHIRVIDWKYRLLTAVWRRIPRWIWRNIKL
;
A
#
# COMPACT_ATOMS: atom_id res chain seq x y z
N MET A 1 25.02 -3.13 -20.47
CA MET A 1 24.86 -2.72 -19.05
C MET A 1 23.41 -2.95 -18.68
N GLN A 2 23.14 -3.71 -17.63
CA GLN A 2 21.78 -3.90 -17.15
C GLN A 2 21.27 -2.55 -16.62
N LYS A 3 20.10 -2.09 -17.06
CA LYS A 3 19.53 -0.82 -16.59
C LYS A 3 19.32 -0.91 -15.06
N GLU A 4 19.88 0.04 -14.32
CA GLU A 4 19.64 0.16 -12.88
C GLU A 4 18.14 0.32 -12.60
N LYS A 5 17.63 -0.49 -11.71
CA LYS A 5 16.21 -0.44 -11.30
C LYS A 5 16.04 0.44 -10.07
N ARG A 6 15.14 1.42 -10.13
CA ARG A 6 14.89 2.40 -9.06
C ARG A 6 13.51 2.20 -8.47
N ALA A 7 13.44 2.03 -7.15
CA ALA A 7 12.19 1.89 -6.42
C ALA A 7 12.05 2.96 -5.34
N ILE A 8 10.85 3.50 -5.18
CA ILE A 8 10.51 4.36 -4.05
C ILE A 8 9.46 3.65 -3.19
N VAL A 9 9.76 3.56 -1.89
CA VAL A 9 8.87 2.94 -0.89
C VAL A 9 8.40 4.01 0.09
N VAL A 10 7.12 4.35 0.06
CA VAL A 10 6.49 5.29 0.99
C VAL A 10 5.76 4.52 2.09
N GLY A 11 6.09 4.81 3.36
CA GLY A 11 5.67 4.04 4.52
C GLY A 11 6.67 2.94 4.91
N ALA A 12 7.96 3.20 4.73
CA ALA A 12 9.04 2.25 4.94
C ALA A 12 9.57 2.17 6.38
N SER A 13 9.00 2.92 7.35
CA SER A 13 9.55 2.97 8.72
C SER A 13 9.28 1.74 9.57
N SER A 14 8.39 0.83 9.16
CA SER A 14 8.04 -0.38 9.91
C SER A 14 7.22 -1.37 9.06
N GLY A 15 7.05 -2.58 9.57
CA GLY A 15 6.16 -3.60 9.02
C GLY A 15 6.46 -3.95 7.57
N ILE A 16 5.41 -4.11 6.76
CA ILE A 16 5.54 -4.59 5.38
C ILE A 16 6.40 -3.66 4.51
N GLY A 17 6.22 -2.33 4.66
CA GLY A 17 6.98 -1.35 3.87
C GLY A 17 8.48 -1.43 4.13
N PHE A 18 8.88 -1.61 5.40
CA PHE A 18 10.26 -1.81 5.80
C PHE A 18 10.85 -3.09 5.18
N GLU A 19 10.15 -4.21 5.30
CA GLU A 19 10.62 -5.50 4.77
C GLU A 19 10.71 -5.51 3.23
N VAL A 20 9.79 -4.84 2.54
CA VAL A 20 9.86 -4.69 1.08
C VAL A 20 11.06 -3.83 0.68
N ALA A 21 11.29 -2.69 1.35
CA ALA A 21 12.44 -1.83 1.07
C ALA A 21 13.75 -2.60 1.27
N LYS A 22 13.90 -3.28 2.41
CA LYS A 22 15.07 -4.11 2.72
C LYS A 22 15.33 -5.17 1.64
N LEU A 23 14.28 -5.92 1.26
CA LEU A 23 14.39 -6.96 0.25
C LEU A 23 14.80 -6.42 -1.13
N LEU A 24 14.28 -5.25 -1.53
CA LEU A 24 14.67 -4.60 -2.78
C LEU A 24 16.14 -4.16 -2.76
N ILE A 25 16.60 -3.61 -1.63
CA ILE A 25 18.02 -3.24 -1.43
C ILE A 25 18.93 -4.47 -1.53
N GLU A 26 18.58 -5.58 -0.84
CA GLU A 26 19.30 -6.86 -0.90
C GLU A 26 19.38 -7.44 -2.33
N GLN A 27 18.38 -7.14 -3.17
CA GLN A 27 18.37 -7.52 -4.58
C GLN A 27 19.12 -6.56 -5.51
N GLY A 28 19.82 -5.55 -4.95
CA GLY A 28 20.65 -4.61 -5.71
C GLY A 28 19.86 -3.49 -6.41
N TRP A 29 18.64 -3.19 -5.96
CA TRP A 29 17.90 -2.02 -6.44
C TRP A 29 18.44 -0.73 -5.84
N ILE A 30 18.35 0.35 -6.59
CA ILE A 30 18.51 1.72 -6.07
C ILE A 30 17.18 2.10 -5.39
N VAL A 31 17.17 2.19 -4.06
CA VAL A 31 15.94 2.35 -3.29
C VAL A 31 15.91 3.70 -2.56
N GLY A 32 14.86 4.47 -2.80
CA GLY A 32 14.47 5.60 -1.99
C GLY A 32 13.38 5.21 -1.01
N VAL A 33 13.53 5.62 0.25
CA VAL A 33 12.55 5.33 1.29
C VAL A 33 12.00 6.61 1.91
N ALA A 34 10.71 6.57 2.24
CA ALA A 34 10.06 7.71 2.87
C ALA A 34 9.11 7.29 4.00
N ALA A 35 9.09 8.08 5.05
CA ALA A 35 8.15 7.97 6.16
C ALA A 35 8.06 9.29 6.93
N ARG A 36 7.08 9.40 7.83
CA ARG A 36 6.98 10.52 8.77
C ARG A 36 8.13 10.52 9.78
N ARG A 37 8.53 9.34 10.23
CA ARG A 37 9.59 9.09 11.23
C ARG A 37 10.86 8.64 10.49
N VAL A 38 11.63 9.61 10.03
CA VAL A 38 12.86 9.35 9.24
C VAL A 38 13.97 8.71 10.06
N GLU A 39 13.98 8.92 11.37
CA GLU A 39 14.92 8.30 12.29
C GLU A 39 14.86 6.77 12.26
N LEU A 40 13.70 6.20 11.95
CA LEU A 40 13.52 4.75 11.81
C LEU A 40 13.98 4.20 10.45
N LEU A 41 14.37 5.07 9.52
CA LEU A 41 14.91 4.70 8.22
C LEU A 41 16.44 4.67 8.20
N GLN A 42 17.08 5.13 9.30
CA GLN A 42 18.53 5.11 9.43
C GLN A 42 19.04 3.66 9.47
N GLY A 43 20.10 3.39 8.73
CA GLY A 43 20.71 2.05 8.69
C GLY A 43 20.01 1.01 7.82
N ILE A 44 18.87 1.34 7.15
CA ILE A 44 18.22 0.40 6.22
C ILE A 44 19.05 0.13 4.95
N GLY A 45 20.05 0.99 4.66
CA GLY A 45 20.89 0.88 3.46
C GLY A 45 20.27 1.48 2.21
N ALA A 46 19.24 2.32 2.35
CA ALA A 46 18.60 3.00 1.23
C ALA A 46 19.51 4.07 0.61
N THR A 47 19.43 4.24 -0.71
CA THR A 47 20.21 5.25 -1.47
C THR A 47 19.80 6.68 -1.11
N ALA A 48 18.52 6.89 -0.85
CA ALA A 48 17.98 8.19 -0.42
C ALA A 48 16.85 8.02 0.59
N VAL A 49 16.76 8.98 1.50
CA VAL A 49 15.74 9.05 2.54
C VAL A 49 15.05 10.41 2.46
N GLU A 50 13.72 10.41 2.63
CA GLU A 50 12.93 11.64 2.65
C GLU A 50 11.83 11.57 3.73
N ARG A 51 11.56 12.71 4.37
CA ARG A 51 10.41 12.82 5.27
C ARG A 51 9.16 13.09 4.45
N ILE A 52 8.22 12.14 4.45
CA ILE A 52 6.92 12.33 3.80
C ILE A 52 5.80 11.99 4.81
N ASP A 53 4.97 12.97 5.11
CA ASP A 53 3.65 12.76 5.68
C ASP A 53 2.63 12.84 4.54
N VAL A 54 2.00 11.72 4.21
CA VAL A 54 1.05 11.64 3.10
C VAL A 54 -0.19 12.52 3.29
N THR A 55 -0.46 12.97 4.53
CA THR A 55 -1.57 13.88 4.86
C THR A 55 -1.22 15.35 4.68
N SER A 56 0.06 15.67 4.60
CA SER A 56 0.56 17.05 4.44
C SER A 56 0.43 17.54 2.99
N ASP A 57 0.28 18.83 2.80
CA ASP A 57 0.13 19.45 1.48
C ASP A 57 1.43 19.43 0.67
N ASP A 58 2.59 19.40 1.33
CA ASP A 58 3.92 19.31 0.72
C ASP A 58 4.33 17.86 0.34
N ALA A 59 3.50 16.87 0.60
CA ALA A 59 3.85 15.43 0.39
C ALA A 59 4.24 15.13 -1.06
N THR A 60 3.62 15.76 -2.03
CA THR A 60 3.94 15.55 -3.46
C THR A 60 5.25 16.21 -3.85
N GLU A 61 5.58 17.38 -3.28
CA GLU A 61 6.85 18.05 -3.47
C GLU A 61 8.00 17.22 -2.89
N ALA A 62 7.81 16.71 -1.66
CA ALA A 62 8.78 15.82 -1.02
C ALA A 62 9.00 14.52 -1.82
N LEU A 63 7.94 13.95 -2.44
CA LEU A 63 8.09 12.82 -3.36
C LEU A 63 8.93 13.22 -4.59
N GLY A 64 8.69 14.39 -5.16
CA GLY A 64 9.47 14.92 -6.29
C GLY A 64 10.95 15.08 -5.95
N LEU A 65 11.27 15.57 -4.74
CA LEU A 65 12.64 15.65 -4.24
C LEU A 65 13.29 14.26 -4.11
N LEU A 66 12.57 13.27 -3.58
CA LEU A 66 13.08 11.91 -3.46
C LEU A 66 13.35 11.28 -4.84
N ILE A 67 12.45 11.46 -5.81
CA ILE A 67 12.64 11.02 -7.19
C ILE A 67 13.90 11.66 -7.80
N LYS A 68 14.10 12.96 -7.58
CA LYS A 68 15.28 13.68 -8.06
C LYS A 68 16.57 13.15 -7.43
N LYS A 69 16.59 12.89 -6.12
CA LYS A 69 17.73 12.29 -5.40
C LYS A 69 18.11 10.90 -5.95
N LEU A 70 17.13 10.12 -6.40
CA LEU A 70 17.34 8.81 -7.01
C LEU A 70 17.73 8.86 -8.49
N GLY A 71 17.57 9.99 -9.16
CA GLY A 71 17.76 10.11 -10.61
C GLY A 71 16.66 9.42 -11.42
N GLY A 72 15.45 9.27 -10.85
CA GLY A 72 14.28 8.67 -11.48
C GLY A 72 13.56 7.64 -10.61
N MET A 73 12.50 7.03 -11.17
CA MET A 73 11.72 6.00 -10.49
C MET A 73 11.16 5.02 -11.52
N ASP A 74 11.34 3.71 -11.29
CA ASP A 74 10.73 2.65 -12.11
C ASP A 74 9.55 2.01 -11.38
N ILE A 75 9.60 1.95 -10.04
CA ILE A 75 8.53 1.43 -9.18
C ILE A 75 8.22 2.43 -8.08
N TYR A 76 6.93 2.71 -7.90
CA TYR A 76 6.37 3.36 -6.73
C TYR A 76 5.63 2.34 -5.87
N PHE A 77 6.06 2.13 -4.64
CA PHE A 77 5.40 1.24 -3.69
C PHE A 77 4.80 2.02 -2.52
N HIS A 78 3.47 2.01 -2.43
CA HIS A 78 2.73 2.69 -1.36
C HIS A 78 2.39 1.72 -0.23
N ALA A 79 3.05 1.88 0.91
CA ALA A 79 2.82 1.11 2.13
C ALA A 79 2.27 1.97 3.29
N SER A 80 2.13 3.29 3.08
CA SER A 80 1.53 4.16 4.10
C SER A 80 0.06 3.85 4.31
N GLY A 81 -0.33 3.73 5.56
CA GLY A 81 -1.73 3.53 5.92
C GLY A 81 -1.86 3.35 7.42
N ILE A 82 -3.04 3.62 7.91
CA ILE A 82 -3.43 3.36 9.30
C ILE A 82 -4.71 2.54 9.35
N GLY A 83 -4.91 1.83 10.46
CA GLY A 83 -6.13 1.08 10.70
C GLY A 83 -6.26 0.82 12.20
N LYS A 84 -7.45 1.08 12.73
CA LYS A 84 -7.79 0.83 14.11
C LYS A 84 -9.23 0.34 14.16
N GLN A 85 -9.52 -0.60 15.05
CA GLN A 85 -10.91 -0.91 15.39
C GLN A 85 -11.54 0.33 16.06
N ASN A 86 -12.80 0.61 15.70
CA ASN A 86 -13.53 1.78 16.19
C ASN A 86 -15.02 1.47 16.29
N ARG A 87 -15.38 0.61 17.25
CA ARG A 87 -16.78 0.18 17.46
C ARG A 87 -17.67 1.31 17.93
N ASP A 88 -17.09 2.30 18.63
CA ASP A 88 -17.79 3.44 19.21
C ASP A 88 -17.86 4.65 18.26
N LEU A 89 -17.37 4.49 17.02
CA LEU A 89 -17.34 5.52 15.97
C LEU A 89 -16.69 6.84 16.44
N THR A 90 -15.63 6.76 17.24
CA THR A 90 -14.86 7.93 17.67
C THR A 90 -14.42 8.72 16.44
N GLU A 91 -14.93 9.95 16.29
CA GLU A 91 -14.75 10.80 15.11
C GLU A 91 -13.29 10.97 14.69
N GLY A 92 -12.40 11.25 15.66
CA GLY A 92 -10.97 11.43 15.37
C GLY A 92 -10.31 10.20 14.75
N ILE A 93 -10.73 8.97 15.10
CA ILE A 93 -10.22 7.73 14.49
C ILE A 93 -10.73 7.58 13.05
N GLU A 94 -12.03 7.84 12.83
CA GLU A 94 -12.65 7.75 11.51
C GLU A 94 -12.00 8.76 10.54
N LEU A 95 -11.93 10.04 10.95
CA LEU A 95 -11.36 11.10 10.11
C LEU A 95 -9.87 10.92 9.85
N ALA A 96 -9.07 10.55 10.86
CA ALA A 96 -7.64 10.26 10.66
C ALA A 96 -7.43 9.12 9.65
N THR A 97 -8.29 8.07 9.71
CA THR A 97 -8.25 6.94 8.78
C THR A 97 -8.58 7.40 7.35
N VAL A 98 -9.63 8.19 7.18
CA VAL A 98 -10.01 8.75 5.86
C VAL A 98 -8.92 9.68 5.34
N GLN A 99 -8.37 10.56 6.18
CA GLN A 99 -7.32 11.50 5.78
C GLN A 99 -6.05 10.77 5.30
N THR A 100 -5.62 9.73 6.01
CA THR A 100 -4.41 8.98 5.64
C THR A 100 -4.67 8.04 4.45
N ASN A 101 -5.67 7.16 4.58
CA ASN A 101 -5.91 6.07 3.62
C ASN A 101 -6.72 6.53 2.40
N GLY A 102 -7.46 7.62 2.50
CA GLY A 102 -8.25 8.22 1.40
C GLY A 102 -7.49 9.35 0.74
N VAL A 103 -7.43 10.50 1.40
CA VAL A 103 -6.84 11.73 0.84
C VAL A 103 -5.36 11.56 0.56
N GLY A 104 -4.58 11.14 1.57
CA GLY A 104 -3.13 10.92 1.43
C GLY A 104 -2.78 9.88 0.37
N PHE A 105 -3.52 8.77 0.33
CA PHE A 105 -3.37 7.76 -0.71
C PHE A 105 -3.60 8.33 -2.11
N THR A 106 -4.72 9.03 -2.31
CA THR A 106 -5.07 9.62 -3.62
C THR A 106 -4.01 10.63 -4.07
N ARG A 107 -3.53 11.48 -3.16
CA ARG A 107 -2.48 12.46 -3.41
C ARG A 107 -1.20 11.80 -3.92
N MET A 108 -0.71 10.80 -3.20
CA MET A 108 0.57 10.14 -3.49
C MET A 108 0.52 9.26 -4.73
N ILE A 109 -0.53 8.45 -4.87
CA ILE A 109 -0.74 7.60 -6.08
C ILE A 109 -0.93 8.49 -7.32
N GLY A 110 -1.69 9.58 -7.19
CA GLY A 110 -1.90 10.53 -8.28
C GLY A 110 -0.60 11.19 -8.74
N GLU A 111 0.31 11.55 -7.81
CA GLU A 111 1.62 12.10 -8.21
C GLU A 111 2.51 11.06 -8.88
N ALA A 112 2.58 9.85 -8.34
CA ALA A 112 3.32 8.76 -8.97
C ALA A 112 2.78 8.46 -10.39
N TYR A 113 1.46 8.46 -10.56
CA TYR A 113 0.82 8.29 -11.87
C TYR A 113 1.22 9.41 -12.84
N ARG A 114 1.14 10.68 -12.43
CA ARG A 114 1.54 11.82 -13.27
C ARG A 114 3.02 11.76 -13.66
N PHE A 115 3.88 11.36 -12.72
CA PHE A 115 5.30 11.16 -13.00
C PHE A 115 5.50 10.08 -14.07
N PHE A 116 4.92 8.91 -13.92
CA PHE A 116 5.05 7.81 -14.89
C PHE A 116 4.40 8.14 -16.24
N ALA A 117 3.30 8.90 -16.25
CA ALA A 117 2.69 9.37 -17.49
C ALA A 117 3.62 10.30 -18.29
N ARG A 118 4.40 11.15 -17.59
CA ARG A 118 5.44 11.99 -18.25
C ARG A 118 6.66 11.18 -18.68
N GLN A 119 7.05 10.19 -17.87
CA GLN A 119 8.18 9.30 -18.16
C GLN A 119 7.89 8.31 -19.30
N GLY A 120 6.61 7.98 -19.54
CA GLY A 120 6.16 7.02 -20.54
C GLY A 120 6.06 5.57 -20.07
N TYR A 121 6.55 5.25 -18.88
CA TYR A 121 6.49 3.90 -18.28
C TYR A 121 6.60 3.96 -16.77
N GLY A 122 6.18 2.89 -16.09
CA GLY A 122 6.35 2.74 -14.66
C GLY A 122 5.49 1.64 -14.04
N HIS A 123 5.63 1.44 -12.73
CA HIS A 123 4.85 0.47 -11.99
C HIS A 123 4.38 1.05 -10.65
N ILE A 124 3.09 1.12 -10.44
CA ILE A 124 2.46 1.53 -9.19
C ILE A 124 2.00 0.27 -8.45
N ALA A 125 2.57 0.03 -7.28
CA ALA A 125 2.14 -1.03 -6.38
C ALA A 125 1.68 -0.44 -5.04
N ALA A 126 0.60 -0.94 -4.47
CA ALA A 126 0.09 -0.41 -3.22
C ALA A 126 -0.48 -1.51 -2.31
N ILE A 127 -0.26 -1.34 -1.01
CA ILE A 127 -0.89 -2.18 0.02
C ILE A 127 -2.29 -1.66 0.28
N THR A 128 -3.27 -2.41 -0.18
CA THR A 128 -4.67 -2.22 0.18
C THR A 128 -5.05 -3.18 1.31
N SER A 129 -6.05 -4.03 1.18
CA SER A 129 -6.40 -5.08 2.16
C SER A 129 -7.51 -5.98 1.65
N ILE A 130 -7.61 -7.19 2.20
CA ILE A 130 -8.83 -8.01 2.10
C ILE A 130 -10.04 -7.31 2.75
N ALA A 131 -9.81 -6.41 3.72
CA ALA A 131 -10.85 -5.61 4.38
C ALA A 131 -11.65 -4.73 3.40
N GLY A 132 -11.08 -4.39 2.24
CA GLY A 132 -11.79 -3.70 1.16
C GLY A 132 -12.81 -4.56 0.41
N THR A 133 -12.95 -5.84 0.73
CA THR A 133 -13.91 -6.74 0.07
C THR A 133 -15.34 -6.55 0.58
N LYS A 134 -15.51 -6.24 1.85
CA LYS A 134 -16.80 -6.03 2.56
C LYS A 134 -16.66 -4.96 3.63
N GLY A 135 -17.76 -4.25 3.94
CA GLY A 135 -17.80 -3.38 5.10
C GLY A 135 -17.68 -4.17 6.40
N LEU A 136 -16.72 -3.81 7.24
CA LEU A 136 -16.44 -4.45 8.52
C LEU A 136 -16.93 -3.57 9.67
N GLY A 137 -17.91 -4.03 10.44
CA GLY A 137 -18.48 -3.30 11.57
C GLY A 137 -17.46 -2.84 12.61
N PRO A 138 -16.46 -3.66 12.98
CA PRO A 138 -15.42 -3.22 13.91
C PRO A 138 -14.50 -2.09 13.43
N ALA A 139 -14.42 -1.84 12.10
CA ALA A 139 -13.52 -0.85 11.51
C ALA A 139 -14.12 -0.22 10.25
N PRO A 140 -15.17 0.63 10.37
CA PRO A 140 -15.95 1.14 9.25
C PRO A 140 -15.11 1.95 8.27
N SER A 141 -14.43 3.01 8.71
CA SER A 141 -13.58 3.86 7.86
C SER A 141 -12.41 3.09 7.24
N TYR A 142 -11.82 2.15 7.98
CA TYR A 142 -10.74 1.32 7.44
C TYR A 142 -11.22 0.48 6.26
N SER A 143 -12.31 -0.30 6.43
CA SER A 143 -12.84 -1.13 5.35
C SER A 143 -13.33 -0.30 4.17
N ALA A 144 -13.95 0.85 4.42
CA ALA A 144 -14.40 1.77 3.37
C ALA A 144 -13.22 2.36 2.59
N THR A 145 -12.17 2.83 3.29
CA THR A 145 -10.98 3.37 2.61
C THR A 145 -10.21 2.30 1.84
N LYS A 146 -10.13 1.07 2.33
CA LYS A 146 -9.50 -0.04 1.59
C LYS A 146 -10.29 -0.44 0.34
N ALA A 147 -11.63 -0.39 0.38
CA ALA A 147 -12.47 -0.56 -0.80
C ALA A 147 -12.26 0.58 -1.81
N MET A 148 -12.23 1.83 -1.34
CA MET A 148 -11.91 3.00 -2.17
C MET A 148 -10.55 2.83 -2.87
N GLN A 149 -9.50 2.42 -2.15
CA GLN A 149 -8.17 2.20 -2.72
C GLN A 149 -8.17 1.14 -3.83
N ASN A 150 -8.89 0.01 -3.63
CA ASN A 150 -9.03 -1.03 -4.64
C ASN A 150 -9.66 -0.50 -5.94
N ILE A 151 -10.74 0.27 -5.81
CA ILE A 151 -11.46 0.84 -6.97
C ILE A 151 -10.63 1.96 -7.63
N TYR A 152 -9.94 2.78 -6.84
CA TYR A 152 -9.11 3.86 -7.36
C TYR A 152 -7.94 3.33 -8.21
N LEU A 153 -7.24 2.28 -7.75
CA LEU A 153 -6.19 1.63 -8.54
C LEU A 153 -6.73 1.03 -9.83
N GLN A 154 -7.88 0.35 -9.77
CA GLN A 154 -8.54 -0.21 -10.96
C GLN A 154 -8.92 0.88 -11.97
N ALA A 155 -9.43 2.02 -11.50
CA ALA A 155 -9.78 3.14 -12.36
C ALA A 155 -8.56 3.78 -13.03
N LEU A 156 -7.45 3.93 -12.30
CA LEU A 156 -6.19 4.44 -12.86
C LEU A 156 -5.57 3.48 -13.87
N GLU A 157 -5.66 2.17 -13.63
CA GLU A 157 -5.22 1.15 -14.59
C GLU A 157 -6.01 1.23 -15.89
N GLN A 158 -7.34 1.33 -15.81
CA GLN A 158 -8.21 1.53 -16.98
C GLN A 158 -7.86 2.83 -17.72
N GLN A 159 -7.65 3.92 -16.97
CA GLN A 159 -7.29 5.22 -17.55
C GLN A 159 -5.91 5.15 -18.25
N ALA A 160 -4.92 4.49 -17.64
CA ALA A 160 -3.61 4.32 -18.25
C ALA A 160 -3.72 3.53 -19.57
N HIS A 161 -4.47 2.43 -19.57
CA HIS A 161 -4.70 1.61 -20.76
C HIS A 161 -5.40 2.40 -21.87
N SER A 162 -6.47 3.14 -21.56
CA SER A 162 -7.21 3.94 -22.53
C SER A 162 -6.39 5.09 -23.15
N ARG A 163 -5.36 5.55 -22.43
CA ARG A 163 -4.41 6.58 -22.88
C ARG A 163 -3.17 6.01 -23.55
N GLY A 164 -3.04 4.69 -23.70
CA GLY A 164 -1.86 4.03 -24.27
C GLY A 164 -0.59 4.20 -23.42
N LEU A 165 -0.72 4.42 -22.11
CA LEU A 165 0.41 4.57 -21.19
C LEU A 165 0.92 3.21 -20.72
N ASN A 166 2.23 3.00 -20.77
CA ASN A 166 2.86 1.77 -20.27
C ASN A 166 3.09 1.83 -18.75
N ILE A 167 1.98 1.94 -17.99
CA ILE A 167 2.00 1.95 -16.51
C ILE A 167 1.34 0.67 -16.01
N SER A 168 2.10 -0.13 -15.27
CA SER A 168 1.59 -1.33 -14.60
C SER A 168 1.07 -1.01 -13.21
N PHE A 169 0.10 -1.81 -12.74
CA PHE A 169 -0.47 -1.67 -11.39
C PHE A 169 -0.45 -3.01 -10.66
N THR A 170 -0.20 -2.97 -9.34
CA THR A 170 -0.32 -4.15 -8.47
C THR A 170 -1.03 -3.77 -7.17
N ASP A 171 -2.27 -4.23 -7.05
CA ASP A 171 -3.11 -4.10 -5.85
C ASP A 171 -2.82 -5.26 -4.90
N ILE A 172 -2.08 -4.99 -3.83
CA ILE A 172 -1.68 -5.97 -2.81
C ILE A 172 -2.72 -6.00 -1.70
N ARG A 173 -3.35 -7.16 -1.52
CA ARG A 173 -4.43 -7.38 -0.54
C ARG A 173 -4.01 -8.38 0.52
N PRO A 174 -3.26 -7.99 1.55
CA PRO A 174 -2.94 -8.87 2.65
C PRO A 174 -4.15 -9.09 3.57
N GLY A 175 -4.12 -10.22 4.30
CA GLY A 175 -4.93 -10.42 5.49
C GLY A 175 -4.28 -9.80 6.71
N PHE A 176 -4.38 -10.46 7.87
CA PHE A 176 -3.72 -10.00 9.09
C PHE A 176 -2.22 -10.27 9.02
N VAL A 177 -1.42 -9.23 9.20
CA VAL A 177 0.05 -9.28 9.20
C VAL A 177 0.55 -8.77 10.54
N ASP A 178 1.49 -9.48 11.13
CA ASP A 178 2.11 -9.14 12.41
C ASP A 178 2.94 -7.85 12.28
N THR A 179 2.30 -6.74 12.55
CA THR A 179 2.87 -5.39 12.45
C THR A 179 2.27 -4.50 13.52
N ALA A 180 2.91 -3.38 13.79
CA ALA A 180 2.40 -2.38 14.73
C ALA A 180 0.98 -1.87 14.41
N LEU A 181 0.49 -2.07 13.19
CA LEU A 181 -0.88 -1.73 12.80
C LEU A 181 -1.93 -2.56 13.54
N LEU A 182 -1.59 -3.80 13.91
CA LEU A 182 -2.47 -4.73 14.62
C LEU A 182 -2.06 -4.90 16.09
N SER A 183 -1.26 -3.99 16.64
CA SER A 183 -0.87 -4.01 18.05
C SER A 183 -2.10 -3.78 18.94
N GLY A 184 -2.27 -4.64 19.94
CA GLY A 184 -3.39 -4.62 20.92
C GLY A 184 -3.69 -6.01 21.45
N ASP A 185 -4.62 -6.13 22.38
CA ASP A 185 -4.96 -7.39 23.08
C ASP A 185 -5.77 -8.37 22.23
N PHE A 186 -6.15 -7.98 21.01
CA PHE A 186 -6.95 -8.84 20.14
C PHE A 186 -6.08 -9.84 19.37
N GLN A 187 -6.36 -11.13 19.57
CA GLN A 187 -5.70 -12.20 18.80
C GLN A 187 -6.36 -12.36 17.43
N TYR A 188 -5.65 -11.92 16.39
CA TYR A 188 -6.12 -12.08 15.01
C TYR A 188 -5.82 -13.50 14.50
N PRO A 189 -6.77 -14.14 13.79
CA PRO A 189 -6.53 -15.46 13.22
C PRO A 189 -5.59 -15.40 12.01
N MET A 190 -4.88 -16.49 11.76
CA MET A 190 -4.07 -16.68 10.54
C MET A 190 -3.03 -15.56 10.30
N MET A 191 -2.40 -15.04 11.37
CA MET A 191 -1.37 -14.01 11.27
C MET A 191 -0.25 -14.40 10.31
N LEU A 192 0.13 -13.48 9.45
CA LEU A 192 1.24 -13.63 8.49
C LEU A 192 2.48 -12.88 9.00
N ARG A 193 3.64 -13.44 8.73
CA ARG A 193 4.92 -12.77 9.04
C ARG A 193 5.25 -11.73 7.97
N PRO A 194 5.66 -10.49 8.34
CA PRO A 194 5.95 -9.41 7.40
C PRO A 194 6.97 -9.78 6.32
N GLU A 195 8.00 -10.54 6.69
CA GLU A 195 9.07 -10.95 5.76
C GLU A 195 8.54 -11.89 4.66
N LYS A 196 7.61 -12.81 5.02
CA LYS A 196 6.96 -13.68 4.04
C LYS A 196 6.05 -12.88 3.10
N VAL A 197 5.32 -11.92 3.67
CA VAL A 197 4.45 -11.02 2.91
C VAL A 197 5.29 -10.16 1.93
N ALA A 198 6.42 -9.62 2.37
CA ALA A 198 7.32 -8.83 1.52
C ALA A 198 7.85 -9.64 0.32
N LYS A 199 8.26 -10.89 0.54
CA LYS A 199 8.70 -11.80 -0.55
C LYS A 199 7.59 -12.01 -1.59
N ASP A 200 6.36 -12.22 -1.15
CA ASP A 200 5.20 -12.42 -2.04
C ASP A 200 4.86 -11.12 -2.81
N ILE A 201 5.01 -9.95 -2.16
CA ILE A 201 4.83 -8.64 -2.78
C ILE A 201 5.87 -8.40 -3.88
N VAL A 202 7.15 -8.56 -3.58
CA VAL A 202 8.23 -8.36 -4.56
C VAL A 202 8.07 -9.32 -5.73
N TRP A 203 7.69 -10.58 -5.48
CA TRP A 203 7.34 -11.53 -6.52
C TRP A 203 6.15 -11.03 -7.37
N ALA A 204 5.08 -10.55 -6.76
CA ALA A 204 3.89 -10.08 -7.47
C ALA A 204 4.21 -8.86 -8.36
N ILE A 205 5.02 -7.91 -7.87
CA ILE A 205 5.50 -6.75 -8.62
C ILE A 205 6.35 -7.20 -9.82
N SER A 206 7.33 -8.09 -9.61
CA SER A 206 8.22 -8.55 -10.68
C SER A 206 7.50 -9.37 -11.76
N HIS A 207 6.33 -9.95 -11.44
CA HIS A 207 5.49 -10.69 -12.39
C HIS A 207 4.26 -9.90 -12.85
N HIS A 208 4.22 -8.59 -12.62
CA HIS A 208 3.15 -7.68 -13.05
C HIS A 208 1.74 -8.19 -12.71
N LYS A 209 1.55 -8.71 -11.48
CA LYS A 209 0.23 -9.18 -11.03
C LYS A 209 -0.68 -7.99 -10.74
N HIS A 210 -1.81 -7.88 -11.43
CA HIS A 210 -2.79 -6.79 -11.24
C HIS A 210 -3.37 -6.78 -9.82
N ILE A 211 -3.73 -7.95 -9.29
CA ILE A 211 -4.23 -8.14 -7.93
C ILE A 211 -3.50 -9.30 -7.28
N ARG A 212 -3.01 -9.08 -6.06
CA ARG A 212 -2.41 -10.14 -5.25
C ARG A 212 -3.03 -10.19 -3.85
N VAL A 213 -3.93 -11.14 -3.62
CA VAL A 213 -4.35 -11.51 -2.26
C VAL A 213 -3.26 -12.41 -1.68
N ILE A 214 -2.64 -11.94 -0.59
CA ILE A 214 -1.54 -12.65 0.05
C ILE A 214 -2.07 -13.85 0.83
N ASP A 215 -1.49 -15.02 0.59
CA ASP A 215 -1.86 -16.33 1.14
C ASP A 215 -3.17 -16.91 0.54
N TRP A 216 -3.15 -18.23 0.29
CA TRP A 216 -4.28 -18.94 -0.33
C TRP A 216 -5.53 -18.98 0.55
N LYS A 217 -5.36 -19.04 1.88
CA LYS A 217 -6.48 -19.06 2.85
C LYS A 217 -7.29 -17.77 2.74
N TYR A 218 -6.62 -16.62 2.67
CA TYR A 218 -7.29 -15.33 2.48
C TYR A 218 -7.89 -15.20 1.08
N ARG A 219 -7.31 -15.82 0.05
CA ARG A 219 -7.95 -15.87 -1.28
C ARG A 219 -9.28 -16.61 -1.23
N LEU A 220 -9.32 -17.77 -0.57
CA LEU A 220 -10.55 -18.53 -0.40
C LEU A 220 -11.57 -17.74 0.43
N LEU A 221 -11.16 -17.18 1.56
CA LEU A 221 -12.00 -16.37 2.45
C LEU A 221 -12.65 -15.21 1.69
N THR A 222 -11.88 -14.42 0.95
CA THR A 222 -12.39 -13.26 0.21
C THR A 222 -13.27 -13.67 -0.97
N ALA A 223 -13.01 -14.82 -1.60
CA ALA A 223 -13.86 -15.37 -2.65
C ALA A 223 -15.26 -15.73 -2.12
N VAL A 224 -15.34 -16.26 -0.89
CA VAL A 224 -16.60 -16.52 -0.19
C VAL A 224 -17.25 -15.21 0.25
N TRP A 225 -16.52 -14.32 0.94
CA TRP A 225 -17.03 -13.05 1.44
C TRP A 225 -17.71 -12.23 0.34
N ARG A 226 -17.09 -12.14 -0.82
CA ARG A 226 -17.60 -11.37 -1.96
C ARG A 226 -19.00 -11.82 -2.40
N ARG A 227 -19.31 -13.10 -2.22
CA ARG A 227 -20.58 -13.71 -2.64
C ARG A 227 -21.69 -13.66 -1.58
N ILE A 228 -21.35 -13.38 -0.32
CA ILE A 228 -22.35 -13.30 0.76
C ILE A 228 -23.28 -12.11 0.50
N PRO A 229 -24.62 -12.31 0.37
CA PRO A 229 -25.56 -11.21 0.22
C PRO A 229 -25.56 -10.27 1.43
N ARG A 230 -25.90 -8.99 1.19
CA ARG A 230 -25.90 -7.96 2.24
C ARG A 230 -26.80 -8.30 3.43
N TRP A 231 -27.94 -8.94 3.20
CA TRP A 231 -28.88 -9.31 4.26
C TRP A 231 -28.36 -10.41 5.17
N ILE A 232 -27.49 -11.30 4.68
CA ILE A 232 -26.76 -12.27 5.50
C ILE A 232 -25.60 -11.55 6.22
N TRP A 233 -24.78 -10.78 5.47
CA TRP A 233 -23.57 -10.15 6.01
C TRP A 233 -23.86 -9.26 7.22
N ARG A 234 -24.95 -8.48 7.22
CA ARG A 234 -25.32 -7.59 8.33
C ARG A 234 -25.58 -8.32 9.65
N ASN A 235 -25.85 -9.63 9.62
CA ASN A 235 -26.13 -10.44 10.81
C ASN A 235 -24.90 -11.22 11.30
N ILE A 236 -23.76 -11.16 10.59
CA ILE A 236 -22.53 -11.83 11.00
C ILE A 236 -21.85 -10.97 12.08
N LYS A 237 -21.63 -11.57 13.24
CA LYS A 237 -20.84 -10.95 14.32
C LYS A 237 -19.35 -11.12 14.01
N LEU A 238 -18.64 -10.00 13.88
CA LEU A 238 -17.20 -9.93 13.60
C LEU A 238 -16.43 -9.44 14.84
#